data_2cee2a819a4649fcf5b240b3921611cd
#
_entry.id   2cee2a819a4649fcf5b240b3921611cd
#
_cell.length_a   1.000
_cell.length_b   1.000
_cell.length_c   1.000
_cell.angle_alpha   90.00
_cell.angle_beta   90.00
_cell.angle_gamma   90.00
#
_symmetry.space_group_name_H-M   'P 1'
#
loop_
_entity.id
_entity.type
_entity.pdbx_description
1 polymer ?
#
loop_
_entity_poly.entity_id
_entity_poly.type
_entity_poly.pdbx_seq_one_letter_code
_entity_poly.pdbx_strand_id
1 'polypeptide(L)'
;MNKKLYRYYLVMALSFIIDSVISYYLPFNFDKSGITIIPYISLMMFTLLNNTIGNEHRYIFATVSGLYYAIVYANSLLIYVLLYCMYAFLGKKYTKLATFTLLEMFIAVIVTIIVQEVVLYWLMWITNITQLSIVIFLKNRLLPTVLSNLVLIAPVYFIHKKLGFEGKVNAYQSKRS
;
A
#
# COMPACT_ATOMS: atom_id res chain seq x y z
N MET A 1 17.55 -8.34 16.79
CA MET A 1 16.54 -7.62 16.04
C MET A 1 16.01 -6.46 16.89
N ASN A 2 16.09 -5.24 16.40
CA ASN A 2 15.78 -4.04 17.19
C ASN A 2 14.28 -4.06 17.57
N LYS A 3 13.92 -3.98 18.87
CA LYS A 3 12.50 -4.00 19.35
C LYS A 3 11.59 -3.01 18.63
N LYS A 4 12.17 -1.96 18.05
CA LYS A 4 11.44 -0.95 17.24
C LYS A 4 11.04 -1.51 15.87
N LEU A 5 11.92 -2.28 15.20
CA LEU A 5 11.67 -2.80 13.86
C LEU A 5 10.54 -3.86 13.86
N TYR A 6 10.48 -4.69 14.91
CA TYR A 6 9.42 -5.68 15.09
C TYR A 6 8.01 -5.06 15.06
N ARG A 7 7.83 -3.86 15.64
CA ARG A 7 6.53 -3.18 15.62
C ARG A 7 6.05 -2.82 14.20
N TYR A 8 6.96 -2.47 13.29
CA TYR A 8 6.62 -2.18 11.89
C TYR A 8 6.07 -3.43 11.20
N TYR A 9 6.77 -4.57 11.35
CA TYR A 9 6.33 -5.83 10.76
C TYR A 9 5.01 -6.33 11.37
N LEU A 10 4.82 -6.18 12.68
CA LEU A 10 3.59 -6.57 13.36
C LEU A 10 2.39 -5.74 12.87
N VAL A 11 2.53 -4.42 12.79
CA VAL A 11 1.46 -3.54 12.29
C VAL A 11 1.17 -3.84 10.82
N MET A 12 2.20 -4.13 10.03
CA MET A 12 2.01 -4.54 8.63
C MET A 12 1.25 -5.85 8.53
N ALA A 13 1.61 -6.87 9.30
CA ALA A 13 0.91 -8.14 9.33
C ALA A 13 -0.56 -7.99 9.75
N LEU A 14 -0.84 -7.18 10.77
CA LEU A 14 -2.22 -6.88 11.19
C LEU A 14 -3.01 -6.18 10.09
N SER A 15 -2.41 -5.24 9.35
CA SER A 15 -3.10 -4.57 8.25
C SER A 15 -3.45 -5.52 7.10
N PHE A 16 -2.63 -6.54 6.82
CA PHE A 16 -2.95 -7.59 5.86
C PHE A 16 -4.12 -8.46 6.32
N ILE A 17 -4.17 -8.80 7.61
CA ILE A 17 -5.31 -9.56 8.17
C ILE A 17 -6.61 -8.74 8.03
N ILE A 18 -6.56 -7.44 8.32
CA ILE A 18 -7.72 -6.56 8.18
C ILE A 18 -8.16 -6.48 6.71
N ASP A 19 -7.23 -6.33 5.77
CA ASP A 19 -7.54 -6.36 4.33
C ASP A 19 -8.24 -7.67 3.93
N SER A 20 -7.74 -8.81 4.41
CA SER A 20 -8.33 -10.12 4.11
C SER A 20 -9.76 -10.24 4.64
N VAL A 21 -9.99 -9.76 5.87
CA VAL A 21 -11.34 -9.78 6.48
C VAL A 21 -12.29 -8.87 5.72
N ILE A 22 -11.88 -7.66 5.38
CA ILE A 22 -12.73 -6.72 4.63
C ILE A 22 -12.99 -7.23 3.22
N SER A 23 -11.97 -7.78 2.54
CA SER A 23 -12.10 -8.36 1.20
C SER A 23 -13.13 -9.48 1.14
N TYR A 24 -13.31 -10.23 2.23
CA TYR A 24 -14.32 -11.29 2.30
C TYR A 24 -15.76 -10.77 2.16
N TYR A 25 -16.02 -9.55 2.63
CA TYR A 25 -17.36 -8.94 2.57
C TYR A 25 -17.57 -8.05 1.35
N LEU A 26 -16.52 -7.70 0.60
CA LEU A 26 -16.61 -6.84 -0.56
C LEU A 26 -16.82 -7.65 -1.86
N PRO A 27 -17.54 -7.08 -2.86
CA PRO A 27 -17.72 -7.74 -4.13
C PRO A 27 -16.39 -7.85 -4.88
N PHE A 28 -16.00 -9.07 -5.20
CA PHE A 28 -14.79 -9.38 -5.94
C PHE A 28 -15.12 -10.26 -7.14
N ASN A 29 -15.13 -9.67 -8.33
CA ASN A 29 -15.39 -10.35 -9.59
C ASN A 29 -14.28 -10.07 -10.60
N PHE A 30 -13.30 -10.96 -10.71
CA PHE A 30 -12.20 -10.78 -11.67
C PHE A 30 -12.63 -10.98 -13.13
N ASP A 31 -13.55 -11.91 -13.39
CA ASP A 31 -13.89 -12.37 -14.74
C ASP A 31 -15.21 -11.85 -15.28
N LYS A 32 -15.96 -11.09 -14.49
CA LYS A 32 -17.29 -10.61 -14.85
C LYS A 32 -17.32 -9.07 -14.91
N SER A 33 -18.17 -8.54 -15.76
CA SER A 33 -18.44 -7.09 -15.90
C SER A 33 -19.04 -6.45 -14.65
N GLY A 34 -18.99 -7.09 -13.50
CA GLY A 34 -19.46 -6.62 -12.22
C GLY A 34 -18.51 -5.64 -11.53
N ILE A 35 -19.04 -4.92 -10.54
CA ILE A 35 -18.25 -3.99 -9.73
C ILE A 35 -17.29 -4.80 -8.84
N THR A 36 -16.03 -4.41 -8.84
CA THR A 36 -14.97 -4.98 -8.00
C THR A 36 -14.41 -3.89 -7.09
N ILE A 37 -14.33 -4.18 -5.79
CA ILE A 37 -13.77 -3.27 -4.79
C ILE A 37 -12.67 -4.01 -4.05
N ILE A 38 -11.47 -3.42 -4.05
CA ILE A 38 -10.31 -3.99 -3.36
C ILE A 38 -9.90 -3.03 -2.23
N PRO A 39 -9.93 -3.46 -0.97
CA PRO A 39 -9.41 -2.69 0.13
C PRO A 39 -7.87 -2.71 0.09
N TYR A 40 -7.24 -1.57 0.28
CA TYR A 40 -5.79 -1.41 0.27
C TYR A 40 -5.26 -0.84 1.60
N ILE A 41 -5.81 -1.29 2.74
CA ILE A 41 -5.37 -0.85 4.07
C ILE A 41 -3.89 -1.18 4.30
N SER A 42 -3.47 -2.38 3.90
CA SER A 42 -2.07 -2.78 3.99
C SER A 42 -1.14 -1.92 3.13
N LEU A 43 -1.56 -1.56 1.92
CA LEU A 43 -0.79 -0.68 1.03
C LEU A 43 -0.73 0.76 1.58
N MET A 44 -1.82 1.27 2.14
CA MET A 44 -1.86 2.55 2.84
C MET A 44 -0.93 2.57 4.04
N MET A 45 -1.02 1.53 4.88
CA MET A 45 -0.16 1.40 6.06
C MET A 45 1.30 1.25 5.65
N PHE A 46 1.59 0.47 4.59
CA PHE A 46 2.93 0.37 4.02
C PHE A 46 3.47 1.75 3.61
N THR A 47 2.67 2.54 2.90
CA THR A 47 3.07 3.89 2.43
C THR A 47 3.46 4.79 3.61
N LEU A 48 2.70 4.76 4.70
CA LEU A 48 3.00 5.52 5.93
C LEU A 48 4.24 5.00 6.65
N LEU A 49 4.30 3.70 6.89
CA LEU A 49 5.41 3.07 7.62
C LEU A 49 6.73 3.19 6.84
N ASN A 50 6.69 3.06 5.53
CA ASN A 50 7.86 3.20 4.67
C ASN A 50 8.53 4.57 4.76
N ASN A 51 7.76 5.63 5.06
CA ASN A 51 8.33 6.97 5.26
C ASN A 51 8.96 7.18 6.63
N THR A 52 8.51 6.43 7.63
CA THR A 52 9.00 6.52 9.01
C THR A 52 10.15 5.55 9.29
N ILE A 53 10.36 4.55 8.44
CA ILE A 53 11.45 3.57 8.57
C ILE A 53 12.77 4.15 8.03
N GLY A 54 13.89 3.85 8.71
CA GLY A 54 15.21 4.31 8.27
C GLY A 54 15.62 3.76 6.90
N ASN A 55 16.42 4.52 6.15
CA ASN A 55 16.85 4.13 4.80
C ASN A 55 17.51 2.74 4.71
N GLU A 56 18.22 2.33 5.77
CA GLU A 56 18.91 1.04 5.84
C GLU A 56 17.95 -0.18 5.83
N HIS A 57 16.75 -0.02 6.40
CA HIS A 57 15.78 -1.10 6.54
C HIS A 57 14.62 -0.99 5.56
N ARG A 58 14.52 0.11 4.82
CA ARG A 58 13.38 0.43 3.94
C ARG A 58 13.15 -0.62 2.87
N TYR A 59 14.19 -1.01 2.15
CA TYR A 59 14.07 -1.99 1.07
C TYR A 59 13.83 -3.41 1.61
N ILE A 60 14.42 -3.77 2.75
CA ILE A 60 14.14 -5.05 3.40
C ILE A 60 12.66 -5.10 3.82
N PHE A 61 12.16 -4.02 4.41
CA PHE A 61 10.75 -3.91 4.79
C PHE A 61 9.83 -4.00 3.56
N ALA A 62 10.17 -3.34 2.45
CA ALA A 62 9.41 -3.40 1.21
C ALA A 62 9.40 -4.82 0.62
N THR A 63 10.56 -5.48 0.56
CA THR A 63 10.67 -6.85 0.06
C THR A 63 9.82 -7.81 0.89
N VAL A 64 9.92 -7.75 2.21
CA VAL A 64 9.12 -8.62 3.10
C VAL A 64 7.63 -8.35 2.96
N SER A 65 7.22 -7.06 2.88
CA SER A 65 5.82 -6.69 2.68
C SER A 65 5.30 -7.15 1.32
N GLY A 66 6.09 -7.00 0.26
CA GLY A 66 5.76 -7.48 -1.09
C GLY A 66 5.65 -9.00 -1.17
N LEU A 67 6.55 -9.74 -0.52
CA LEU A 67 6.47 -11.19 -0.40
C LEU A 67 5.20 -11.63 0.33
N TYR A 68 4.89 -10.98 1.46
CA TYR A 68 3.70 -11.31 2.22
C TYR A 68 2.43 -11.07 1.41
N TYR A 69 2.33 -9.92 0.72
CA TYR A 69 1.21 -9.63 -0.17
C TYR A 69 1.08 -10.67 -1.28
N ALA A 70 2.18 -11.04 -1.91
CA ALA A 70 2.21 -12.02 -2.98
C ALA A 70 1.75 -13.42 -2.54
N ILE A 71 2.16 -13.86 -1.35
CA ILE A 71 1.76 -15.16 -0.79
C ILE A 71 0.26 -15.19 -0.46
N VAL A 72 -0.29 -14.08 0.07
CA VAL A 72 -1.67 -14.04 0.53
C VAL A 72 -2.66 -13.77 -0.60
N TYR A 73 -2.32 -12.92 -1.57
CA TYR A 73 -3.28 -12.39 -2.54
C TYR A 73 -2.97 -12.71 -4.00
N ALA A 74 -1.78 -13.23 -4.31
CA ALA A 74 -1.36 -13.32 -5.69
C ALA A 74 -0.59 -14.60 -6.02
N ASN A 75 -0.75 -15.03 -7.27
CA ASN A 75 0.02 -16.16 -7.81
C ASN A 75 1.41 -15.76 -8.35
N SER A 76 1.81 -14.49 -8.24
CA SER A 76 3.08 -13.99 -8.78
C SER A 76 3.88 -13.25 -7.71
N LEU A 77 4.87 -13.95 -7.14
CA LEU A 77 5.75 -13.42 -6.08
C LEU A 77 6.56 -12.20 -6.56
N LEU A 78 7.13 -12.29 -7.74
CA LEU A 78 8.14 -11.34 -8.23
C LEU A 78 7.53 -9.96 -8.50
N ILE A 79 6.34 -9.91 -9.06
CA ILE A 79 5.66 -8.66 -9.44
C ILE A 79 5.40 -7.79 -8.21
N TYR A 80 4.84 -8.37 -7.14
CA TYR A 80 4.52 -7.61 -5.94
C TYR A 80 5.74 -7.17 -5.16
N VAL A 81 6.79 -7.98 -5.12
CA VAL A 81 8.07 -7.58 -4.53
C VAL A 81 8.65 -6.38 -5.28
N LEU A 82 8.65 -6.41 -6.62
CA LEU A 82 9.12 -5.28 -7.43
C LEU A 82 8.27 -4.02 -7.21
N LEU A 83 6.94 -4.15 -7.17
CA LEU A 83 6.04 -3.01 -6.91
C LEU A 83 6.31 -2.38 -5.54
N TYR A 84 6.40 -3.17 -4.48
CA TYR A 84 6.68 -2.66 -3.14
C TYR A 84 8.07 -2.00 -3.04
N CYS A 85 9.09 -2.56 -3.70
CA CYS A 85 10.41 -1.93 -3.80
C CYS A 85 10.37 -0.62 -4.60
N MET A 86 9.58 -0.56 -5.67
CA MET A 86 9.36 0.67 -6.43
C MET A 86 8.68 1.74 -5.56
N TYR A 87 7.66 1.39 -4.78
CA TYR A 87 7.02 2.33 -3.84
C TYR A 87 7.98 2.81 -2.75
N ALA A 88 8.86 1.93 -2.26
CA ALA A 88 9.90 2.32 -1.32
C ALA A 88 10.89 3.32 -1.93
N PHE A 89 11.27 3.13 -3.18
CA PHE A 89 12.12 4.07 -3.92
C PHE A 89 11.44 5.41 -4.15
N LEU A 90 10.20 5.40 -4.63
CA LEU A 90 9.41 6.63 -4.84
C LEU A 90 9.20 7.39 -3.53
N GLY A 91 8.82 6.68 -2.46
CA GLY A 91 8.69 7.27 -1.13
C GLY A 91 9.96 7.98 -0.67
N LYS A 92 11.14 7.39 -0.88
CA LYS A 92 12.43 8.02 -0.56
C LYS A 92 12.65 9.32 -1.32
N LYS A 93 12.27 9.38 -2.59
CA LYS A 93 12.51 10.54 -3.47
C LYS A 93 11.57 11.70 -3.14
N TYR A 94 10.32 11.43 -2.79
CA TYR A 94 9.29 12.46 -2.60
C TYR A 94 9.12 12.90 -1.15
N THR A 95 9.54 12.11 -0.17
CA THR A 95 9.42 12.46 1.25
C THR A 95 10.70 13.11 1.76
N LYS A 96 10.74 14.43 1.69
CA LYS A 96 11.74 15.24 2.43
C LYS A 96 11.36 15.41 3.92
N LEU A 97 10.13 15.11 4.30
CA LEU A 97 9.55 15.35 5.61
C LEU A 97 9.13 14.04 6.28
N ALA A 98 9.48 13.92 7.54
CA ALA A 98 9.22 12.73 8.34
C ALA A 98 7.75 12.54 8.76
N THR A 99 6.90 13.53 8.53
CA THR A 99 5.49 13.54 8.90
C THR A 99 4.65 13.95 7.71
N PHE A 100 3.70 13.09 7.34
CA PHE A 100 2.68 13.44 6.36
C PHE A 100 1.60 14.30 7.01
N THR A 101 1.23 15.36 6.34
CA THR A 101 -0.09 15.98 6.56
C THR A 101 -1.16 15.03 6.02
N LEU A 102 -2.39 15.16 6.52
CA LEU A 102 -3.49 14.33 6.05
C LEU A 102 -3.68 14.45 4.54
N LEU A 103 -3.53 15.67 3.99
CA LEU A 103 -3.64 15.91 2.55
C LEU A 103 -2.54 15.20 1.74
N GLU A 104 -1.30 15.30 2.19
CA GLU A 104 -0.16 14.62 1.53
C GLU A 104 -0.34 13.11 1.54
N MET A 105 -0.87 12.56 2.64
CA MET A 105 -1.23 11.16 2.71
C MET A 105 -2.31 10.79 1.70
N PHE A 106 -3.38 11.58 1.60
CA PHE A 106 -4.44 11.35 0.61
C PHE A 106 -3.85 11.25 -0.80
N ILE A 107 -3.04 12.23 -1.19
CA ILE A 107 -2.41 12.27 -2.52
C ILE A 107 -1.49 11.05 -2.72
N ALA A 108 -0.61 10.76 -1.77
CA ALA A 108 0.33 9.65 -1.88
C ALA A 108 -0.38 8.30 -2.00
N VAL A 109 -1.41 8.07 -1.19
CA VAL A 109 -2.19 6.83 -1.20
C VAL A 109 -2.97 6.68 -2.50
N ILE A 110 -3.67 7.72 -2.96
CA ILE A 110 -4.43 7.67 -4.22
C ILE A 110 -3.50 7.35 -5.39
N VAL A 111 -2.37 8.04 -5.50
CA VAL A 111 -1.38 7.78 -6.55
C VAL A 111 -0.87 6.33 -6.48
N THR A 112 -0.56 5.85 -5.28
CA THR A 112 -0.07 4.48 -5.10
C THR A 112 -1.12 3.44 -5.51
N ILE A 113 -2.40 3.63 -5.15
CA ILE A 113 -3.51 2.75 -5.55
C ILE A 113 -3.70 2.77 -7.06
N ILE A 114 -3.72 3.94 -7.68
CA ILE A 114 -3.87 4.07 -9.15
C ILE A 114 -2.72 3.35 -9.85
N VAL A 115 -1.48 3.57 -9.43
CA VAL A 115 -0.32 2.90 -10.02
C VAL A 115 -0.43 1.39 -9.85
N GLN A 116 -0.80 0.91 -8.67
CA GLN A 116 -1.00 -0.52 -8.38
C GLN A 116 -2.02 -1.14 -9.35
N GLU A 117 -3.21 -0.56 -9.45
CA GLU A 117 -4.30 -1.06 -10.28
C GLU A 117 -3.96 -1.01 -11.78
N VAL A 118 -3.37 0.08 -12.24
CA VAL A 118 -2.99 0.24 -13.65
C VAL A 118 -1.90 -0.77 -14.03
N VAL A 119 -0.87 -0.93 -13.21
CA VAL A 119 0.20 -1.90 -13.48
C VAL A 119 -0.35 -3.32 -13.51
N LEU A 120 -1.21 -3.68 -12.54
CA LEU A 120 -1.84 -5.00 -12.51
C LEU A 120 -2.73 -5.24 -13.74
N TYR A 121 -3.55 -4.25 -14.13
CA TYR A 121 -4.37 -4.35 -15.33
C TYR A 121 -3.52 -4.59 -16.59
N TRP A 122 -2.45 -3.81 -16.77
CA TRP A 122 -1.52 -3.98 -17.90
C TRP A 122 -0.87 -5.35 -17.92
N LEU A 123 -0.42 -5.85 -16.79
CA LEU A 123 0.19 -7.17 -16.69
C LEU A 123 -0.82 -8.28 -17.02
N MET A 124 -2.04 -8.18 -16.50
CA MET A 124 -3.10 -9.14 -16.80
C MET A 124 -3.53 -9.10 -18.27
N TRP A 125 -3.51 -7.92 -18.89
CA TRP A 125 -3.83 -7.74 -20.30
C TRP A 125 -2.73 -8.34 -21.19
N ILE A 126 -1.45 -8.07 -20.92
CA ILE A 126 -0.31 -8.61 -21.68
C ILE A 126 -0.24 -10.15 -21.56
N THR A 127 -0.57 -10.70 -20.39
CA THR A 127 -0.58 -12.15 -20.16
C THR A 127 -1.86 -12.84 -20.61
N ASN A 128 -2.78 -12.12 -21.25
CA ASN A 128 -4.09 -12.61 -21.70
C ASN A 128 -4.98 -13.21 -20.57
N ILE A 129 -4.70 -12.87 -19.30
CA ILE A 129 -5.53 -13.27 -18.16
C ILE A 129 -6.86 -12.50 -18.18
N THR A 130 -6.85 -11.26 -18.67
CA THR A 130 -8.07 -10.44 -18.82
C THR A 130 -8.21 -9.95 -20.25
N GLN A 131 -9.45 -9.93 -20.75
CA GLN A 131 -9.84 -9.33 -22.03
C GLN A 131 -10.77 -8.12 -21.82
N LEU A 132 -10.89 -7.63 -20.58
CA LEU A 132 -11.71 -6.47 -20.26
C LEU A 132 -11.18 -5.23 -20.98
N SER A 133 -12.08 -4.46 -21.60
CA SER A 133 -11.69 -3.17 -22.17
C SER A 133 -11.29 -2.21 -21.05
N ILE A 134 -10.39 -1.28 -21.36
CA ILE A 134 -9.92 -0.26 -20.41
C ILE A 134 -11.06 0.55 -19.81
N VAL A 135 -12.13 0.81 -20.57
CA VAL A 135 -13.31 1.56 -20.11
C VAL A 135 -14.05 0.78 -19.02
N ILE A 136 -14.24 -0.53 -19.22
CA ILE A 136 -14.87 -1.40 -18.22
C ILE A 136 -14.00 -1.50 -16.97
N PHE A 137 -12.69 -1.65 -17.13
CA PHE A 137 -11.75 -1.65 -16.01
C PHE A 137 -11.83 -0.35 -15.19
N LEU A 138 -11.80 0.81 -15.84
CA LEU A 138 -11.88 2.10 -15.16
C LEU A 138 -13.19 2.24 -14.39
N LYS A 139 -14.33 1.90 -15.01
CA LYS A 139 -15.67 2.09 -14.43
C LYS A 139 -15.97 1.09 -13.31
N ASN A 140 -15.64 -0.19 -13.52
CA ASN A 140 -16.11 -1.27 -12.66
C ASN A 140 -15.10 -1.69 -11.61
N ARG A 141 -13.82 -1.29 -11.73
CA ARG A 141 -12.77 -1.66 -10.79
C ARG A 141 -12.00 -0.47 -10.25
N LEU A 142 -11.33 0.31 -11.11
CA LEU A 142 -10.46 1.38 -10.63
C LEU A 142 -11.24 2.42 -9.82
N LEU A 143 -12.30 2.95 -10.39
CA LEU A 143 -13.08 4.04 -9.78
C LEU A 143 -13.77 3.61 -8.48
N PRO A 144 -14.48 2.46 -8.39
CA PRO A 144 -15.04 1.97 -7.13
C PRO A 144 -13.97 1.67 -6.08
N THR A 145 -12.83 1.10 -6.49
CA THR A 145 -11.71 0.82 -5.59
C THR A 145 -11.12 2.11 -5.02
N VAL A 146 -10.86 3.12 -5.85
CA VAL A 146 -10.34 4.42 -5.37
C VAL A 146 -11.33 5.08 -4.43
N LEU A 147 -12.62 5.15 -4.77
CA LEU A 147 -13.64 5.80 -3.94
C LEU A 147 -13.81 5.12 -2.58
N SER A 148 -13.86 3.79 -2.54
CA SER A 148 -13.96 3.06 -1.27
C SER A 148 -12.72 3.24 -0.39
N ASN A 149 -11.55 3.25 -1.01
CA ASN A 149 -10.30 3.45 -0.28
C ASN A 149 -10.13 4.88 0.24
N LEU A 150 -10.72 5.90 -0.40
CA LEU A 150 -10.76 7.27 0.13
C LEU A 150 -11.38 7.33 1.53
N VAL A 151 -12.43 6.55 1.77
CA VAL A 151 -13.07 6.46 3.10
C VAL A 151 -12.15 5.82 4.12
N LEU A 152 -11.34 4.84 3.70
CA LEU A 152 -10.44 4.10 4.58
C LEU A 152 -9.15 4.86 4.93
N ILE A 153 -8.78 5.90 4.18
CA ILE A 153 -7.55 6.68 4.44
C ILE A 153 -7.59 7.34 5.83
N ALA A 154 -8.70 7.97 6.19
CA ALA A 154 -8.82 8.68 7.46
C ALA A 154 -8.58 7.76 8.68
N PRO A 155 -9.30 6.63 8.85
CA PRO A 155 -9.04 5.73 9.97
C PRO A 155 -7.61 5.18 9.98
N VAL A 156 -7.06 4.82 8.82
CA VAL A 156 -5.66 4.33 8.72
C VAL A 156 -4.67 5.39 9.18
N TYR A 157 -4.86 6.65 8.77
CA TYR A 157 -4.03 7.77 9.21
C TYR A 157 -4.08 7.96 10.73
N PHE A 158 -5.28 7.98 11.31
CA PHE A 158 -5.43 8.15 12.76
C PHE A 158 -4.82 6.98 13.55
N ILE A 159 -4.97 5.75 13.08
CA ILE A 159 -4.32 4.58 13.69
C ILE A 159 -2.80 4.73 13.64
N HIS A 160 -2.24 5.07 12.47
CA HIS A 160 -0.81 5.28 12.32
C HIS A 160 -0.29 6.36 13.27
N LYS A 161 -0.98 7.50 13.36
CA LYS A 161 -0.63 8.60 14.27
C LYS A 161 -0.69 8.17 15.73
N LYS A 162 -1.74 7.46 16.15
CA LYS A 162 -1.91 6.93 17.52
C LYS A 162 -0.82 5.93 17.89
N LEU A 163 -0.30 5.17 16.93
CA LEU A 163 0.79 4.22 17.13
C LEU A 163 2.15 4.90 17.38
N GLY A 164 2.26 6.23 17.19
CA GLY A 164 3.42 7.03 17.57
C GLY A 164 4.68 6.76 16.72
N PHE A 165 4.53 6.38 15.46
CA PHE A 165 5.66 6.20 14.56
C PHE A 165 6.28 7.54 14.13
N GLU A 166 5.50 8.63 14.09
CA GLU A 166 5.90 9.97 13.65
C GLU A 166 6.95 10.65 14.56
N GLY A 167 6.90 10.42 15.89
CA GLY A 167 7.72 11.15 16.86
C GLY A 167 9.22 10.81 16.89
N LYS A 168 9.69 9.83 16.11
CA LYS A 168 11.05 9.30 16.24
C LYS A 168 12.02 9.77 15.17
N VAL A 169 11.54 10.29 14.07
CA VAL A 169 12.40 10.79 12.98
C VAL A 169 12.99 12.16 13.33
N ASN A 170 12.24 13.01 14.03
CA ASN A 170 12.73 14.32 14.47
C ASN A 170 13.91 14.25 15.44
N ALA A 171 14.00 13.21 16.26
CA ALA A 171 15.11 13.01 17.21
C ALA A 171 16.42 12.60 16.52
N TYR A 172 16.36 11.98 15.34
CA TYR A 172 17.56 11.60 14.57
C TYR A 172 18.09 12.72 13.69
N GLN A 173 17.22 13.60 13.19
CA GLN A 173 17.64 14.76 12.39
C GLN A 173 18.21 15.89 13.25
N SER A 174 17.67 16.10 14.44
CA SER A 174 18.21 17.08 15.42
C SER A 174 19.63 16.75 15.93
N LYS A 175 20.10 15.52 15.78
CA LYS A 175 21.48 15.12 16.14
C LYS A 175 22.49 15.22 15.00
N ARG A 176 22.06 15.60 13.79
CA ARG A 176 22.90 15.75 12.59
C ARG A 176 23.02 17.21 12.07
N SER A 177 22.31 18.14 12.67
CA SER A 177 22.47 19.59 12.53
C SER A 177 23.31 20.14 13.69
#